data_39f1c654fda62956644c45fc349754bc
#
_entry.id   39f1c654fda62956644c45fc349754bc
#
_cell.length_a   1.000
_cell.length_b   1.000
_cell.length_c   1.000
_cell.angle_alpha   90.00
_cell.angle_beta   90.00
_cell.angle_gamma   90.00
#
_symmetry.space_group_name_H-M   'P 1'
#
loop_
_entity.id
_entity.type
_entity.pdbx_description
1 polymer ?
#
loop_
_entity_poly.entity_id
_entity_poly.type
_entity_poly.pdbx_seq_one_letter_code
_entity_poly.pdbx_strand_id
1 'polypeptide(L)'
;MKRSIFQHVVLVILLGMGSCSAHANTQVEDRNKQRVTEAFERWRGGGTTFFSDMLTPNVIWTIKGSGPSAGVYRGVDAFVDGAVKPFVSRLSRPVRPVSQQVWADGDHVIIQWEGAGVARDGQAYRNSYAWIFHMRDGKAFEVTAFLDLTPYDDVLRRIPE
;
A
#
# COMPACT_ATOMS: atom_id res chain seq x y z
N MET A 1 -24.38 65.55 28.40
CA MET A 1 -23.66 65.04 27.23
C MET A 1 -22.88 63.82 27.65
N LYS A 2 -23.46 62.62 27.45
CA LYS A 2 -22.80 61.30 27.69
C LYS A 2 -22.78 60.57 26.34
N ARG A 3 -21.62 60.44 25.68
CA ARG A 3 -21.40 59.66 24.50
C ARG A 3 -20.70 58.35 24.89
N SER A 4 -21.42 57.32 24.75
CA SER A 4 -21.19 55.97 24.17
C SER A 4 -19.73 55.53 24.04
N ILE A 5 -19.37 54.55 24.89
CA ILE A 5 -18.22 53.64 24.72
C ILE A 5 -18.82 52.25 24.66
N PHE A 6 -19.21 51.82 23.44
CA PHE A 6 -19.60 50.44 23.15
C PHE A 6 -19.42 50.18 21.66
N GLN A 7 -18.23 49.85 21.25
CA GLN A 7 -17.93 49.19 19.96
C GLN A 7 -16.40 48.97 19.94
N HIS A 8 -15.93 47.77 20.25
CA HIS A 8 -14.72 47.13 19.74
C HIS A 8 -14.41 45.85 20.53
N VAL A 9 -15.32 44.94 20.62
CA VAL A 9 -15.01 43.55 21.05
C VAL A 9 -15.88 42.56 20.26
N VAL A 10 -15.64 42.45 18.98
CA VAL A 10 -16.06 41.26 18.19
C VAL A 10 -15.19 41.23 16.93
N LEU A 11 -13.97 40.77 17.00
CA LEU A 11 -13.21 40.28 15.83
C LEU A 11 -11.89 39.61 16.23
N VAL A 12 -11.90 38.56 17.00
CA VAL A 12 -10.70 37.67 17.18
C VAL A 12 -11.11 36.24 17.53
N ILE A 13 -12.11 35.62 16.94
CA ILE A 13 -12.41 34.16 17.18
C ILE A 13 -12.67 33.41 15.88
N LEU A 14 -12.06 33.73 14.78
CA LEU A 14 -12.26 32.96 13.55
C LEU A 14 -10.98 32.46 12.86
N LEU A 15 -9.82 32.54 13.48
CA LEU A 15 -8.55 32.09 12.89
C LEU A 15 -7.94 30.82 13.52
N GLY A 16 -8.64 30.17 14.48
CA GLY A 16 -8.09 29.03 15.23
C GLY A 16 -8.49 27.64 14.71
N MET A 17 -9.51 27.51 13.87
CA MET A 17 -10.04 26.16 13.51
C MET A 17 -9.40 25.53 12.28
N GLY A 18 -8.76 26.29 11.40
CA GLY A 18 -8.13 25.76 10.19
C GLY A 18 -6.78 25.06 10.45
N SER A 19 -6.03 25.50 11.45
CA SER A 19 -4.70 24.95 11.73
C SER A 19 -4.71 23.55 12.35
N CYS A 20 -5.71 23.21 13.15
CA CYS A 20 -5.79 21.89 13.81
C CYS A 20 -6.06 20.77 12.82
N SER A 21 -6.91 20.99 11.82
CA SER A 21 -7.25 19.96 10.82
C SER A 21 -6.10 19.63 9.87
N ALA A 22 -5.35 20.66 9.45
CA ALA A 22 -4.19 20.45 8.57
C ALA A 22 -3.07 19.66 9.26
N HIS A 23 -2.79 19.96 10.52
CA HIS A 23 -1.78 19.23 11.30
C HIS A 23 -2.19 17.77 11.57
N ALA A 24 -3.48 17.51 11.85
CA ALA A 24 -3.98 16.16 12.08
C ALA A 24 -3.86 15.30 10.80
N ASN A 25 -4.13 15.87 9.63
CA ASN A 25 -4.02 15.17 8.35
C ASN A 25 -2.55 14.80 8.06
N THR A 26 -1.63 15.74 8.20
CA THR A 26 -0.19 15.49 8.00
C THR A 26 0.33 14.39 8.94
N GLN A 27 -0.12 14.34 10.19
CA GLN A 27 0.27 13.28 11.13
C GLN A 27 -0.27 11.90 10.73
N VAL A 28 -1.45 11.80 10.12
CA VAL A 28 -2.00 10.55 9.58
C VAL A 28 -1.17 10.09 8.39
N GLU A 29 -0.88 10.98 7.46
CA GLU A 29 -0.04 10.72 6.29
C GLU A 29 1.34 10.19 6.70
N ASP A 30 2.03 10.89 7.59
CA ASP A 30 3.36 10.51 8.06
C ASP A 30 3.36 9.11 8.73
N ARG A 31 2.39 8.85 9.60
CA ARG A 31 2.25 7.52 10.25
C ARG A 31 1.99 6.41 9.24
N ASN A 32 1.08 6.64 8.29
CA ASN A 32 0.74 5.65 7.28
C ASN A 32 1.93 5.38 6.35
N LYS A 33 2.60 6.44 5.90
CA LYS A 33 3.83 6.36 5.11
C LYS A 33 4.93 5.58 5.83
N GLN A 34 5.20 5.94 7.08
CA GLN A 34 6.19 5.25 7.91
C GLN A 34 5.86 3.76 8.04
N ARG A 35 4.60 3.43 8.35
CA ARG A 35 4.15 2.05 8.53
C ARG A 35 4.34 1.19 7.28
N VAL A 36 3.99 1.72 6.10
CA VAL A 36 4.22 1.03 4.82
C VAL A 36 5.72 0.88 4.56
N THR A 37 6.51 1.94 4.76
CA THR A 37 7.97 1.90 4.59
C THR A 37 8.60 0.81 5.45
N GLU A 38 8.30 0.78 6.75
CA GLU A 38 8.83 -0.21 7.68
C GLU A 38 8.41 -1.66 7.34
N ALA A 39 7.16 -1.85 6.86
CA ALA A 39 6.70 -3.17 6.43
C ALA A 39 7.48 -3.68 5.21
N PHE A 40 7.76 -2.81 4.25
CA PHE A 40 8.61 -3.14 3.09
C PHE A 40 10.06 -3.41 3.49
N GLU A 41 10.63 -2.66 4.44
CA GLU A 41 11.98 -2.92 4.95
C GLU A 41 12.07 -4.29 5.66
N ARG A 42 11.07 -4.62 6.47
CA ARG A 42 10.99 -5.97 7.07
C ARG A 42 10.90 -7.05 6.00
N TRP A 43 10.08 -6.84 4.96
CA TRP A 43 9.95 -7.79 3.86
C TRP A 43 11.27 -7.93 3.08
N ARG A 44 11.95 -6.83 2.79
CA ARG A 44 13.30 -6.82 2.18
C ARG A 44 14.28 -7.65 3.01
N GLY A 45 14.25 -7.50 4.33
CA GLY A 45 15.10 -8.21 5.28
C GLY A 45 14.75 -9.69 5.49
N GLY A 46 13.76 -10.25 4.77
CA GLY A 46 13.40 -11.67 4.86
C GLY A 46 12.10 -11.94 5.63
N GLY A 47 11.41 -10.92 6.14
CA GLY A 47 10.11 -11.07 6.79
C GLY A 47 9.07 -11.74 5.88
N THR A 48 8.14 -12.48 6.47
CA THR A 48 7.11 -13.27 5.75
C THR A 48 5.69 -12.83 6.08
N THR A 49 5.53 -11.89 7.02
CA THR A 49 4.22 -11.49 7.57
C THR A 49 3.63 -10.24 6.91
N PHE A 50 4.19 -9.77 5.78
CA PHE A 50 3.80 -8.50 5.16
C PHE A 50 2.28 -8.37 4.98
N PHE A 51 1.63 -9.36 4.37
CA PHE A 51 0.19 -9.27 4.09
C PHE A 51 -0.67 -9.34 5.35
N SER A 52 -0.35 -10.19 6.32
CA SER A 52 -1.07 -10.28 7.59
C SER A 52 -0.91 -9.04 8.46
N ASP A 53 0.26 -8.38 8.41
CA ASP A 53 0.54 -7.17 9.17
C ASP A 53 -0.14 -5.94 8.55
N MET A 54 -0.19 -5.86 7.23
CA MET A 54 -0.60 -4.67 6.50
C MET A 54 -2.07 -4.66 6.07
N LEU A 55 -2.70 -5.82 5.90
CA LEU A 55 -4.05 -5.91 5.36
C LEU A 55 -5.10 -6.17 6.45
N THR A 56 -6.30 -5.64 6.24
CA THR A 56 -7.47 -6.05 7.03
C THR A 56 -7.96 -7.43 6.56
N PRO A 57 -8.64 -8.22 7.42
CA PRO A 57 -9.15 -9.53 7.00
C PRO A 57 -10.10 -9.48 5.79
N ASN A 58 -10.87 -8.39 5.66
CA ASN A 58 -11.84 -8.17 4.58
C ASN A 58 -11.33 -7.21 3.50
N VAL A 59 -10.03 -7.09 3.32
CA VAL A 59 -9.41 -6.23 2.30
C VAL A 59 -9.99 -6.52 0.90
N ILE A 60 -10.13 -5.47 0.08
CA ILE A 60 -10.39 -5.59 -1.35
C ILE A 60 -9.07 -5.34 -2.08
N TRP A 61 -8.49 -6.39 -2.65
CA TRP A 61 -7.25 -6.30 -3.43
C TRP A 61 -7.56 -6.39 -4.92
N THR A 62 -7.23 -5.37 -5.68
CA THR A 62 -7.43 -5.34 -7.13
C THR A 62 -6.09 -5.35 -7.85
N ILE A 63 -5.84 -6.37 -8.65
CA ILE A 63 -4.74 -6.39 -9.62
C ILE A 63 -5.26 -5.83 -10.94
N LYS A 64 -4.74 -4.68 -11.34
CA LYS A 64 -5.13 -3.99 -12.58
C LYS A 64 -4.41 -4.58 -13.78
N GLY A 65 -5.13 -4.62 -14.91
CA GLY A 65 -4.60 -5.10 -16.19
C GLY A 65 -5.57 -6.01 -16.90
N SER A 66 -5.11 -6.70 -17.93
CA SER A 66 -5.90 -7.57 -18.79
C SER A 66 -5.34 -9.02 -18.91
N GLY A 67 -4.30 -9.34 -18.14
CA GLY A 67 -3.75 -10.70 -18.10
C GLY A 67 -4.58 -11.65 -17.23
N PRO A 68 -4.28 -12.96 -17.28
CA PRO A 68 -4.98 -13.98 -16.47
C PRO A 68 -4.94 -13.72 -14.96
N SER A 69 -3.88 -13.06 -14.47
CA SER A 69 -3.71 -12.72 -13.05
C SER A 69 -4.39 -11.41 -12.63
N ALA A 70 -4.96 -10.66 -13.58
CA ALA A 70 -5.75 -9.47 -13.26
C ALA A 70 -7.07 -9.89 -12.61
N GLY A 71 -7.53 -9.13 -11.61
CA GLY A 71 -8.77 -9.46 -10.94
C GLY A 71 -8.98 -8.74 -9.62
N VAL A 72 -10.12 -9.03 -8.99
CA VAL A 72 -10.51 -8.49 -7.69
C VAL A 72 -10.63 -9.64 -6.69
N TYR A 73 -9.85 -9.56 -5.61
CA TYR A 73 -9.86 -10.52 -4.51
C TYR A 73 -10.52 -9.87 -3.29
N ARG A 74 -11.49 -10.55 -2.70
CA ARG A 74 -12.24 -10.05 -1.53
C ARG A 74 -11.90 -10.89 -0.30
N GLY A 75 -11.20 -10.27 0.64
CA GLY A 75 -10.60 -10.89 1.82
C GLY A 75 -9.13 -11.28 1.61
N VAL A 76 -8.36 -11.19 2.70
CA VAL A 76 -6.92 -11.48 2.67
C VAL A 76 -6.65 -12.94 2.28
N ASP A 77 -7.48 -13.88 2.76
CA ASP A 77 -7.31 -15.30 2.42
C ASP A 77 -7.55 -15.56 0.93
N ALA A 78 -8.62 -14.99 0.36
CA ALA A 78 -8.90 -15.13 -1.08
C ALA A 78 -7.77 -14.54 -1.94
N PHE A 79 -7.18 -13.42 -1.52
CA PHE A 79 -6.02 -12.84 -2.19
C PHE A 79 -4.78 -13.70 -2.06
N VAL A 80 -4.48 -14.18 -0.86
CA VAL A 80 -3.30 -15.01 -0.61
C VAL A 80 -3.41 -16.34 -1.34
N ASP A 81 -4.56 -17.00 -1.28
CA ASP A 81 -4.78 -18.30 -1.92
C ASP A 81 -4.89 -18.20 -3.45
N GLY A 82 -5.51 -17.13 -3.96
CA GLY A 82 -5.76 -16.98 -5.39
C GLY A 82 -4.63 -16.32 -6.19
N ALA A 83 -3.82 -15.46 -5.55
CA ALA A 83 -2.74 -14.72 -6.22
C ALA A 83 -1.36 -15.02 -5.63
N VAL A 84 -1.19 -14.94 -4.31
CA VAL A 84 0.14 -14.98 -3.69
C VAL A 84 0.72 -16.40 -3.71
N LYS A 85 0.00 -17.38 -3.15
CA LYS A 85 0.48 -18.76 -3.02
C LYS A 85 0.80 -19.40 -4.37
N PRO A 86 -0.07 -19.30 -5.39
CA PRO A 86 0.21 -19.88 -6.70
C PRO A 86 1.51 -19.36 -7.32
N PHE A 87 1.79 -18.07 -7.13
CA PHE A 87 3.01 -17.47 -7.63
C PHE A 87 4.24 -17.85 -6.78
N VAL A 88 4.14 -17.71 -5.45
CA VAL A 88 5.27 -17.97 -4.53
C VAL A 88 5.69 -19.44 -4.56
N SER A 89 4.76 -20.39 -4.72
CA SER A 89 5.07 -21.83 -4.83
C SER A 89 5.97 -22.16 -6.02
N ARG A 90 6.00 -21.29 -7.03
CA ARG A 90 6.82 -21.46 -8.25
C ARG A 90 8.20 -20.80 -8.15
N LEU A 91 8.54 -20.23 -7.02
CA LEU A 91 9.83 -19.57 -6.79
C LEU A 91 10.77 -20.43 -5.96
N SER A 92 12.03 -20.51 -6.35
CA SER A 92 13.13 -21.07 -5.53
C SER A 92 13.72 -20.02 -4.57
N ARG A 93 13.65 -18.74 -4.96
CA ARG A 93 13.92 -17.58 -4.08
C ARG A 93 12.74 -16.61 -4.14
N PRO A 94 12.07 -16.34 -3.01
CA PRO A 94 10.93 -15.43 -2.95
C PRO A 94 11.28 -14.04 -3.47
N VAL A 95 10.29 -13.36 -4.06
CA VAL A 95 10.44 -11.95 -4.44
C VAL A 95 10.66 -11.11 -3.19
N ARG A 96 11.66 -10.23 -3.26
CA ARG A 96 11.98 -9.23 -2.25
C ARG A 96 12.05 -7.85 -2.89
N PRO A 97 11.63 -6.79 -2.20
CA PRO A 97 11.86 -5.42 -2.66
C PRO A 97 13.37 -5.13 -2.75
N VAL A 98 13.81 -4.60 -3.89
CA VAL A 98 15.20 -4.16 -4.11
C VAL A 98 15.33 -2.63 -4.09
N SER A 99 14.26 -1.93 -4.46
CA SER A 99 14.13 -0.48 -4.30
C SER A 99 12.69 -0.12 -4.01
N GLN A 100 12.47 1.03 -3.39
CA GLN A 100 11.12 1.53 -3.11
C GLN A 100 11.10 3.05 -2.98
N GLN A 101 9.97 3.64 -3.34
CA GLN A 101 9.64 5.04 -3.10
C GLN A 101 8.20 5.14 -2.62
N VAL A 102 7.96 5.91 -1.54
CA VAL A 102 6.66 5.97 -0.85
C VAL A 102 6.19 7.41 -0.76
N TRP A 103 4.93 7.63 -1.13
CA TRP A 103 4.21 8.88 -0.97
C TRP A 103 2.93 8.63 -0.17
N ALA A 104 2.42 9.66 0.49
CA ALA A 104 1.13 9.62 1.16
C ALA A 104 0.33 10.88 0.81
N ASP A 105 -0.99 10.72 0.76
CA ASP A 105 -1.97 11.79 0.59
C ASP A 105 -3.23 11.37 1.38
N GLY A 106 -3.48 12.05 2.49
CA GLY A 106 -4.54 11.69 3.41
C GLY A 106 -4.38 10.28 3.97
N ASP A 107 -5.36 9.44 3.72
CA ASP A 107 -5.39 8.03 4.10
C ASP A 107 -4.86 7.08 3.00
N HIS A 108 -4.37 7.62 1.89
CA HIS A 108 -3.79 6.86 0.80
C HIS A 108 -2.26 6.86 0.89
N VAL A 109 -1.68 5.67 0.72
CA VAL A 109 -0.22 5.50 0.58
C VAL A 109 0.07 4.84 -0.75
N ILE A 110 0.89 5.50 -1.55
CA ILE A 110 1.35 4.99 -2.84
C ILE A 110 2.78 4.51 -2.66
N ILE A 111 3.07 3.29 -3.08
CA ILE A 111 4.42 2.77 -3.13
C ILE A 111 4.75 2.28 -4.54
N GLN A 112 5.80 2.81 -5.11
CA GLN A 112 6.47 2.26 -6.29
C GLN A 112 7.66 1.44 -5.80
N TRP A 113 7.82 0.21 -6.31
CA TRP A 113 8.91 -0.64 -5.88
C TRP A 113 9.32 -1.64 -6.96
N GLU A 114 10.59 -2.04 -6.91
CA GLU A 114 11.13 -3.08 -7.77
C GLU A 114 11.28 -4.36 -6.97
N GLY A 115 10.85 -5.47 -7.55
CA GLY A 115 10.96 -6.79 -6.96
C GLY A 115 11.91 -7.71 -7.72
N ALA A 116 12.68 -8.50 -6.97
CA ALA A 116 13.54 -9.52 -7.54
C ALA A 116 13.40 -10.85 -6.79
N GLY A 117 13.41 -11.94 -7.54
CA GLY A 117 13.33 -13.31 -7.05
C GLY A 117 13.96 -14.28 -8.07
N VAL A 118 13.77 -15.59 -7.87
CA VAL A 118 14.21 -16.63 -8.81
C VAL A 118 13.12 -17.69 -8.91
N ALA A 119 12.72 -18.04 -10.11
CA ALA A 119 11.80 -19.13 -10.36
C ALA A 119 12.46 -20.50 -10.12
N ARG A 120 11.66 -21.57 -9.95
CA ARG A 120 12.17 -22.93 -9.69
C ARG A 120 13.01 -23.50 -10.84
N ASP A 121 12.82 -22.99 -12.07
CA ASP A 121 13.66 -23.34 -13.22
C ASP A 121 15.00 -22.60 -13.28
N GLY A 122 15.32 -21.80 -12.26
CA GLY A 122 16.56 -21.03 -12.16
C GLY A 122 16.53 -19.66 -12.85
N GLN A 123 15.46 -19.32 -13.59
CA GLN A 123 15.37 -18.03 -14.25
C GLN A 123 15.12 -16.90 -13.23
N ALA A 124 15.81 -15.77 -13.43
CA ALA A 124 15.58 -14.59 -12.61
C ALA A 124 14.19 -14.01 -12.88
N TYR A 125 13.48 -13.69 -11.80
CA TYR A 125 12.26 -12.90 -11.85
C TYR A 125 12.55 -11.47 -11.43
N ARG A 126 12.10 -10.51 -12.22
CA ARG A 126 12.12 -9.08 -11.91
C ARG A 126 10.81 -8.47 -12.35
N ASN A 127 10.31 -7.51 -11.57
CA ASN A 127 9.08 -6.79 -11.90
C ASN A 127 9.04 -5.44 -11.20
N SER A 128 8.34 -4.50 -11.84
CA SER A 128 8.06 -3.17 -11.31
C SER A 128 6.62 -3.12 -10.85
N TYR A 129 6.40 -2.50 -9.71
CA TYR A 129 5.10 -2.43 -9.05
C TYR A 129 4.76 -1.01 -8.65
N ALA A 130 3.46 -0.69 -8.70
CA ALA A 130 2.89 0.45 -8.01
C ALA A 130 1.63 -0.02 -7.25
N TRP A 131 1.65 0.10 -5.93
CA TRP A 131 0.52 -0.25 -5.09
C TRP A 131 -0.03 1.00 -4.41
N ILE A 132 -1.35 1.14 -4.40
CA ILE A 132 -2.08 2.21 -3.74
C ILE A 132 -2.86 1.58 -2.61
N PHE A 133 -2.48 1.88 -1.38
CA PHE A 133 -3.14 1.43 -0.17
C PHE A 133 -4.13 2.49 0.31
N HIS A 134 -5.38 2.12 0.53
CA HIS A 134 -6.35 2.92 1.26
C HIS A 134 -6.34 2.43 2.71
N MET A 135 -5.85 3.28 3.61
CA MET A 135 -5.50 2.91 4.98
C MET A 135 -6.56 3.34 6.00
N ARG A 136 -6.79 2.49 6.99
CA ARG A 136 -7.58 2.81 8.19
C ARG A 136 -6.97 2.10 9.39
N ASP A 137 -6.77 2.80 10.49
CA ASP A 137 -6.23 2.25 11.74
C ASP A 137 -4.90 1.48 11.53
N GLY A 138 -4.07 1.99 10.61
CA GLY A 138 -2.77 1.43 10.29
C GLY A 138 -2.80 0.16 9.43
N LYS A 139 -3.95 -0.23 8.87
CA LYS A 139 -4.07 -1.35 7.92
C LYS A 139 -4.77 -0.90 6.64
N ALA A 140 -4.42 -1.52 5.53
CA ALA A 140 -5.09 -1.31 4.26
C ALA A 140 -6.37 -2.15 4.20
N PHE A 141 -7.49 -1.51 3.93
CA PHE A 141 -8.77 -2.18 3.69
C PHE A 141 -9.12 -2.24 2.18
N GLU A 142 -8.42 -1.48 1.37
CA GLU A 142 -8.48 -1.53 -0.09
C GLU A 142 -7.07 -1.34 -0.67
N VAL A 143 -6.74 -2.10 -1.71
CA VAL A 143 -5.47 -1.97 -2.41
C VAL A 143 -5.72 -2.05 -3.91
N THR A 144 -5.19 -1.08 -4.64
CA THR A 144 -5.08 -1.14 -6.09
C THR A 144 -3.62 -1.42 -6.45
N ALA A 145 -3.38 -2.55 -7.11
CA ALA A 145 -2.05 -3.01 -7.48
C ALA A 145 -1.86 -2.97 -9.00
N PHE A 146 -0.78 -2.33 -9.43
CA PHE A 146 -0.26 -2.36 -10.79
C PHE A 146 1.06 -3.10 -10.78
N LEU A 147 1.28 -3.94 -11.78
CA LEU A 147 2.53 -4.65 -12.04
C LEU A 147 2.59 -5.00 -13.53
N ASP A 148 3.77 -5.30 -14.04
CA ASP A 148 3.85 -5.92 -15.35
C ASP A 148 3.35 -7.37 -15.23
N LEU A 149 2.19 -7.65 -15.84
CA LEU A 149 1.59 -8.98 -15.81
C LEU A 149 2.33 -9.98 -16.70
N THR A 150 3.07 -9.52 -17.70
CA THR A 150 3.77 -10.41 -18.64
C THR A 150 4.77 -11.34 -17.92
N PRO A 151 5.76 -10.85 -17.15
CA PRO A 151 6.68 -11.73 -16.44
C PRO A 151 6.01 -12.50 -15.29
N TYR A 152 4.95 -11.95 -14.69
CA TYR A 152 4.20 -12.61 -13.63
C TYR A 152 3.45 -13.83 -14.18
N ASP A 153 2.64 -13.64 -15.21
CA ASP A 153 1.86 -14.69 -15.88
C ASP A 153 2.77 -15.74 -16.54
N ASP A 154 3.95 -15.33 -17.04
CA ASP A 154 4.94 -16.23 -17.60
C ASP A 154 5.44 -17.26 -16.56
N VAL A 155 5.75 -16.83 -15.35
CA VAL A 155 6.12 -17.77 -14.25
C VAL A 155 5.00 -18.77 -13.99
N LEU A 156 3.75 -18.30 -13.90
CA LEU A 156 2.59 -19.17 -13.65
C LEU A 156 2.38 -20.19 -14.76
N ARG A 157 2.60 -19.79 -16.02
CA ARG A 157 2.40 -20.62 -17.20
C ARG A 157 3.50 -21.67 -17.38
N ARG A 158 4.78 -21.29 -17.18
CA ARG A 158 5.94 -22.16 -17.49
C ARG A 158 6.37 -23.07 -16.34
N ILE A 159 6.02 -22.73 -15.09
CA ILE A 159 6.36 -23.53 -13.91
C ILE A 159 5.09 -24.24 -13.40
N PRO A 160 4.97 -25.56 -13.49
CA PRO A 160 3.83 -26.27 -12.90
C PRO A 160 3.83 -26.21 -11.36
N GLU A 161 2.66 -26.42 -10.76
CA GLU A 161 2.49 -26.46 -9.29
C GLU A 161 3.26 -27.59 -8.62
#